data_bb3902b556fa873ea096d2231a6ad55e
#
_entry.id   bb3902b556fa873ea096d2231a6ad55e
#
_cell.length_a   1.000
_cell.length_b   1.000
_cell.length_c   1.000
_cell.angle_alpha   90.00
_cell.angle_beta   90.00
_cell.angle_gamma   90.00
#
_symmetry.space_group_name_H-M   'P 1'
#
loop_
_entity.id
_entity.type
_entity.pdbx_description
1 polymer ?
#
loop_
_entity_poly.entity_id
_entity_poly.type
_entity_poly.pdbx_seq_one_letter_code
_entity_poly.pdbx_strand_id
1 'polypeptide(L)'
;MFKLPVEKLSALFAAVAGKEALYIPADDASGQARYQRWHEGMEMTHALNTVRSAKDFFFPQTENLVDFKVKGKEIEIIDPRTEHEDFVIFGVRACDARSFTVLDKVFLADPVDSYYKSRREHGTIVTLACTHPEETCFCSVFGIDPAQPEGDARCWMDEKNLYIEAVTEKGEAFVASVKDQLAEGGEEEVAAQQKATRAVVEKLPLHKLSLEGFGGENMLKLFNSDKWAGLSQSCLGCGTCTFVCPTCQCYDIRDFNTGDGVVRFRCWDSCMYSDFTKMSAGN
;
A
#
# COMPACT_ATOMS: atom_id res chain seq x y z
N MET A 1 -12.17 16.30 14.69
CA MET A 1 -11.71 16.73 13.35
C MET A 1 -10.76 17.90 13.51
N PHE A 2 -9.70 17.92 12.74
CA PHE A 2 -8.69 18.97 12.71
C PHE A 2 -8.48 19.46 11.29
N LYS A 3 -8.01 20.70 11.12
CA LYS A 3 -7.70 21.27 9.82
C LYS A 3 -6.38 22.05 9.83
N LEU A 4 -5.74 22.09 8.66
CA LEU A 4 -4.50 22.81 8.41
C LEU A 4 -4.60 23.50 7.05
N PRO A 5 -4.23 24.79 6.90
CA PRO A 5 -4.10 25.43 5.59
C PRO A 5 -3.11 24.67 4.68
N VAL A 6 -3.47 24.43 3.41
CA VAL A 6 -2.63 23.69 2.44
C VAL A 6 -1.24 24.33 2.29
N GLU A 7 -1.14 25.64 2.38
CA GLU A 7 0.12 26.39 2.37
C GLU A 7 1.10 25.98 3.49
N LYS A 8 0.61 25.37 4.57
CA LYS A 8 1.40 24.86 5.70
C LYS A 8 1.70 23.36 5.62
N LEU A 9 1.32 22.69 4.54
CA LEU A 9 1.52 21.25 4.38
C LEU A 9 3.00 20.85 4.47
N SER A 10 3.89 21.63 3.87
CA SER A 10 5.34 21.42 3.96
C SER A 10 5.86 21.52 5.40
N ALA A 11 5.30 22.43 6.21
CA ALA A 11 5.67 22.54 7.61
C ALA A 11 5.17 21.33 8.44
N LEU A 12 3.96 20.82 8.13
CA LEU A 12 3.46 19.58 8.70
C LEU A 12 4.40 18.41 8.38
N PHE A 13 4.78 18.26 7.12
CA PHE A 13 5.68 17.19 6.68
C PHE A 13 7.06 17.32 7.33
N ALA A 14 7.59 18.51 7.47
CA ALA A 14 8.86 18.75 8.18
C ALA A 14 8.78 18.34 9.66
N ALA A 15 7.66 18.62 10.33
CA ALA A 15 7.46 18.25 11.72
C ALA A 15 7.35 16.72 11.92
N VAL A 16 6.71 16.02 10.99
CA VAL A 16 6.65 14.55 11.00
C VAL A 16 8.02 13.95 10.68
N ALA A 17 8.68 14.43 9.60
CA ALA A 17 9.97 13.93 9.15
C ALA A 17 11.11 14.16 10.17
N GLY A 18 10.94 15.11 11.07
CA GLY A 18 11.85 15.34 12.20
C GLY A 18 11.76 14.28 13.31
N LYS A 19 10.75 13.42 13.29
CA LYS A 19 10.51 12.39 14.30
C LYS A 19 10.59 10.97 13.74
N GLU A 20 10.03 10.75 12.57
CA GLU A 20 9.89 9.45 11.91
C GLU A 20 10.16 9.59 10.41
N ALA A 21 10.45 8.49 9.73
CA ALA A 21 10.56 8.51 8.28
C ALA A 21 9.20 8.81 7.64
N LEU A 22 9.09 9.92 6.90
CA LEU A 22 7.86 10.28 6.20
C LEU A 22 7.98 9.94 4.72
N TYR A 23 6.98 9.25 4.19
CA TYR A 23 6.84 8.96 2.75
C TYR A 23 5.57 9.59 2.22
N ILE A 24 5.68 10.31 1.11
CA ILE A 24 4.56 10.95 0.41
C ILE A 24 4.53 10.53 -1.06
N PRO A 25 3.37 10.57 -1.73
CA PRO A 25 3.29 10.41 -3.16
C PRO A 25 3.81 11.70 -3.84
N ALA A 26 4.91 11.58 -4.57
CA ALA A 26 5.55 12.68 -5.28
C ALA A 26 5.96 12.24 -6.69
N ASP A 27 6.11 13.20 -7.60
CA ASP A 27 6.57 12.91 -8.96
C ASP A 27 8.07 12.66 -8.97
N ASP A 28 8.49 11.58 -9.62
CA ASP A 28 9.92 11.29 -9.84
C ASP A 28 10.47 12.12 -11.02
N ALA A 29 11.78 11.97 -11.30
CA ALA A 29 12.44 12.68 -12.39
C ALA A 29 11.84 12.40 -13.78
N SER A 30 11.06 11.33 -13.93
CA SER A 30 10.34 11.00 -15.17
C SER A 30 8.89 11.51 -15.19
N GLY A 31 8.47 12.21 -14.14
CA GLY A 31 7.09 12.70 -13.97
C GLY A 31 6.10 11.60 -13.55
N GLN A 32 6.58 10.48 -13.01
CA GLN A 32 5.71 9.41 -12.52
C GLN A 32 5.51 9.55 -11.01
N ALA A 33 4.25 9.48 -10.58
CA ALA A 33 3.89 9.52 -9.17
C ALA A 33 4.35 8.23 -8.44
N ARG A 34 5.17 8.39 -7.42
CA ARG A 34 5.70 7.31 -6.57
C ARG A 34 5.76 7.74 -5.12
N TYR A 35 5.67 6.80 -4.19
CA TYR A 35 6.00 7.10 -2.80
C TYR A 35 7.50 7.33 -2.67
N GLN A 36 7.88 8.48 -2.12
CA GLN A 36 9.27 8.87 -1.90
C GLN A 36 9.43 9.35 -0.46
N ARG A 37 10.61 9.11 0.12
CA ARG A 37 10.94 9.66 1.43
C ARG A 37 10.99 11.19 1.30
N TRP A 38 10.19 11.85 2.12
CA TRP A 38 10.06 13.29 2.07
C TRP A 38 11.37 14.00 2.45
N HIS A 39 11.67 15.05 1.78
CA HIS A 39 12.72 16.02 2.11
C HIS A 39 12.21 17.44 1.84
N GLU A 40 12.87 18.42 2.43
CA GLU A 40 12.53 19.84 2.25
C GLU A 40 12.48 20.24 0.77
N GLY A 41 11.43 20.94 0.38
CA GLY A 41 11.19 21.35 -1.01
C GLY A 41 10.47 20.31 -1.88
N MET A 42 10.18 19.10 -1.36
CA MET A 42 9.37 18.12 -2.08
C MET A 42 7.89 18.44 -1.94
N GLU A 43 7.18 18.42 -3.06
CA GLU A 43 5.73 18.62 -3.15
C GLU A 43 5.02 17.29 -3.41
N MET A 44 3.78 17.19 -2.91
CA MET A 44 2.93 16.03 -3.16
C MET A 44 2.40 16.06 -4.60
N THR A 45 2.39 14.91 -5.27
CA THR A 45 1.83 14.79 -6.63
C THR A 45 0.33 15.11 -6.67
N HIS A 46 -0.13 15.65 -7.80
CA HIS A 46 -1.55 15.79 -8.11
C HIS A 46 -2.17 14.53 -8.72
N ALA A 47 -1.38 13.51 -9.04
CA ALA A 47 -1.90 12.26 -9.59
C ALA A 47 -2.83 11.55 -8.60
N LEU A 48 -3.90 10.94 -9.12
CA LEU A 48 -4.83 10.18 -8.30
C LEU A 48 -4.15 8.97 -7.65
N ASN A 49 -3.35 8.24 -8.41
CA ASN A 49 -2.67 7.04 -7.98
C ASN A 49 -1.18 7.09 -8.27
N THR A 50 -0.40 6.40 -7.45
CA THR A 50 1.01 6.13 -7.72
C THR A 50 1.15 4.92 -8.66
N VAL A 51 2.27 4.85 -9.40
CA VAL A 51 2.58 3.72 -10.32
C VAL A 51 2.69 2.39 -9.57
N ARG A 52 3.15 2.42 -8.33
CA ARG A 52 3.18 1.27 -7.41
C ARG A 52 2.41 1.62 -6.15
N SER A 53 1.67 0.65 -5.64
CA SER A 53 0.91 0.82 -4.40
C SER A 53 1.82 0.94 -3.17
N ALA A 54 1.26 1.40 -2.06
CA ALA A 54 1.95 1.43 -0.78
C ALA A 54 2.25 0.03 -0.18
N LYS A 55 1.91 -1.06 -0.88
CA LYS A 55 2.24 -2.44 -0.50
C LYS A 55 3.73 -2.62 -0.20
N ASP A 56 4.59 -1.97 -0.96
CA ASP A 56 6.05 -2.09 -0.86
C ASP A 56 6.60 -1.80 0.55
N PHE A 57 5.91 -0.98 1.33
CA PHE A 57 6.33 -0.64 2.69
C PHE A 57 6.18 -1.80 3.68
N PHE A 58 5.18 -2.65 3.48
CA PHE A 58 4.89 -3.77 4.37
C PHE A 58 5.32 -5.11 3.78
N PHE A 59 5.28 -5.23 2.47
CA PHE A 59 5.75 -6.38 1.71
C PHE A 59 6.63 -5.89 0.56
N PRO A 60 7.92 -5.62 0.81
CA PRO A 60 8.83 -5.08 -0.20
C PRO A 60 9.13 -6.11 -1.29
N GLN A 61 9.47 -5.61 -2.49
CA GLN A 61 9.77 -6.44 -3.66
C GLN A 61 10.91 -7.43 -3.41
N THR A 62 11.90 -7.02 -2.62
CA THR A 62 13.02 -7.87 -2.18
C THR A 62 13.29 -7.57 -0.72
N GLU A 63 13.45 -8.61 0.09
CA GLU A 63 13.65 -8.50 1.53
C GLU A 63 14.60 -9.58 2.03
N ASN A 64 15.67 -9.17 2.70
CA ASN A 64 16.58 -10.11 3.35
C ASN A 64 15.87 -10.74 4.55
N LEU A 65 15.91 -12.06 4.63
CA LEU A 65 15.34 -12.84 5.74
C LEU A 65 16.42 -13.14 6.80
N VAL A 66 17.62 -13.46 6.35
CA VAL A 66 18.75 -13.73 7.23
C VAL A 66 20.05 -13.62 6.45
N ASP A 67 21.07 -13.04 7.07
CA ASP A 67 22.42 -12.98 6.53
C ASP A 67 23.33 -13.92 7.34
N PHE A 68 24.10 -14.75 6.64
CA PHE A 68 25.11 -15.64 7.21
C PHE A 68 26.48 -15.13 6.78
N LYS A 69 27.32 -14.75 7.75
CA LYS A 69 28.73 -14.41 7.49
C LYS A 69 29.63 -15.53 7.99
N VAL A 70 30.60 -15.91 7.17
CA VAL A 70 31.53 -17.01 7.48
C VAL A 70 32.92 -16.44 7.71
N LYS A 71 33.46 -16.62 8.91
CA LYS A 71 34.84 -16.24 9.28
C LYS A 71 35.61 -17.50 9.70
N GLY A 72 36.25 -18.15 8.75
CA GLY A 72 36.93 -19.43 8.98
C GLY A 72 35.93 -20.54 9.33
N LYS A 73 35.91 -20.97 10.61
CA LYS A 73 34.96 -22.01 11.11
C LYS A 73 33.75 -21.40 11.86
N GLU A 74 33.73 -20.10 12.04
CA GLU A 74 32.65 -19.38 12.74
C GLU A 74 31.61 -18.88 11.75
N ILE A 75 30.35 -19.06 12.12
CA ILE A 75 29.20 -18.55 11.37
C ILE A 75 28.49 -17.54 12.24
N GLU A 76 28.43 -16.31 11.77
CA GLU A 76 27.61 -15.24 12.35
C GLU A 76 26.26 -15.19 11.63
N ILE A 77 25.17 -15.20 12.39
CA ILE A 77 23.81 -15.08 11.87
C ILE A 77 23.31 -13.70 12.22
N ILE A 78 22.94 -12.92 11.21
CA ILE A 78 22.41 -11.57 11.35
C ILE A 78 20.94 -11.61 11.00
N ASP A 79 20.10 -11.25 11.97
CA ASP A 79 18.65 -11.12 11.80
C ASP A 79 18.31 -9.67 11.46
N PRO A 80 17.83 -9.37 10.24
CA PRO A 80 17.52 -7.99 9.84
C PRO A 80 16.31 -7.39 10.56
N ARG A 81 15.52 -8.21 11.30
CA ARG A 81 14.35 -7.73 12.05
C ARG A 81 14.69 -6.93 13.30
N THR A 82 15.95 -6.83 13.65
CA THR A 82 16.40 -6.04 14.82
C THR A 82 16.55 -4.55 14.53
N GLU A 83 16.55 -4.17 13.25
CA GLU A 83 16.70 -2.79 12.80
C GLU A 83 15.39 -2.30 12.19
N HIS A 84 14.57 -1.59 12.97
CA HIS A 84 13.32 -1.00 12.51
C HIS A 84 13.33 0.52 12.71
N GLU A 85 12.88 1.23 11.69
CA GLU A 85 12.59 2.65 11.72
C GLU A 85 11.07 2.81 11.71
N ASP A 86 10.53 3.59 12.64
CA ASP A 86 9.12 3.97 12.58
C ASP A 86 8.90 4.90 11.39
N PHE A 87 7.81 4.69 10.68
CA PHE A 87 7.54 5.45 9.46
C PHE A 87 6.07 5.77 9.29
N VAL A 88 5.82 6.88 8.62
CA VAL A 88 4.49 7.34 8.20
C VAL A 88 4.40 7.29 6.68
N ILE A 89 3.33 6.69 6.16
CA ILE A 89 2.97 6.77 4.75
C ILE A 89 1.77 7.69 4.64
N PHE A 90 1.98 8.87 4.07
CA PHE A 90 0.92 9.85 3.86
C PHE A 90 0.34 9.74 2.45
N GLY A 91 -0.97 9.94 2.31
CA GLY A 91 -1.66 10.04 1.02
C GLY A 91 -2.07 8.69 0.42
N VAL A 92 -2.14 7.62 1.23
CA VAL A 92 -2.60 6.30 0.78
C VAL A 92 -4.07 6.37 0.38
N ARG A 93 -4.40 5.86 -0.82
CA ARG A 93 -5.80 5.84 -1.30
C ARG A 93 -6.60 4.69 -0.66
N ALA A 94 -7.93 4.84 -0.63
CA ALA A 94 -8.82 3.86 -0.02
C ALA A 94 -8.65 2.43 -0.57
N CYS A 95 -8.42 2.28 -1.87
CA CYS A 95 -8.18 0.98 -2.51
C CYS A 95 -6.89 0.32 -2.02
N ASP A 96 -5.81 1.08 -1.86
CA ASP A 96 -4.54 0.59 -1.34
C ASP A 96 -4.63 0.28 0.16
N ALA A 97 -5.30 1.14 0.93
CA ALA A 97 -5.53 0.90 2.35
C ALA A 97 -6.31 -0.41 2.60
N ARG A 98 -7.35 -0.67 1.80
CA ARG A 98 -8.11 -1.93 1.86
C ARG A 98 -7.24 -3.14 1.50
N SER A 99 -6.26 -3.00 0.63
CA SER A 99 -5.38 -4.11 0.27
C SER A 99 -4.58 -4.63 1.46
N PHE A 100 -4.23 -3.78 2.42
CA PHE A 100 -3.54 -4.22 3.64
C PHE A 100 -4.38 -5.19 4.46
N THR A 101 -5.71 -5.03 4.50
CA THR A 101 -6.58 -5.99 5.20
C THR A 101 -6.59 -7.36 4.53
N VAL A 102 -6.30 -7.42 3.22
CA VAL A 102 -6.14 -8.69 2.49
C VAL A 102 -4.79 -9.32 2.81
N LEU A 103 -3.72 -8.53 2.78
CA LEU A 103 -2.37 -9.01 3.12
C LEU A 103 -2.27 -9.43 4.60
N ASP A 104 -2.90 -8.68 5.50
CA ASP A 104 -2.96 -9.00 6.93
C ASP A 104 -3.59 -10.39 7.17
N LYS A 105 -4.65 -10.74 6.42
CA LYS A 105 -5.29 -12.07 6.51
C LYS A 105 -4.37 -13.21 6.07
N VAL A 106 -3.40 -12.95 5.23
CA VAL A 106 -2.44 -13.94 4.76
C VAL A 106 -1.21 -13.99 5.66
N PHE A 107 -0.57 -12.85 5.91
CA PHE A 107 0.71 -12.79 6.59
C PHE A 107 0.62 -12.76 8.12
N LEU A 108 -0.52 -12.35 8.69
CA LEU A 108 -0.74 -12.38 10.14
C LEU A 108 -1.56 -13.61 10.60
N ALA A 109 -1.96 -14.50 9.67
CA ALA A 109 -2.50 -15.81 10.04
C ALA A 109 -1.41 -16.72 10.60
N ASP A 110 -1.80 -17.76 11.36
CA ASP A 110 -0.86 -18.73 11.93
C ASP A 110 -0.38 -19.72 10.84
N PRO A 111 0.94 -19.89 10.64
CA PRO A 111 2.06 -19.23 11.30
C PRO A 111 2.29 -17.79 10.83
N VAL A 112 2.41 -16.86 11.77
CA VAL A 112 2.58 -15.42 11.50
C VAL A 112 3.91 -15.14 10.80
N ASP A 113 3.86 -14.39 9.69
CA ASP A 113 5.03 -13.82 9.04
C ASP A 113 5.59 -12.67 9.90
N SER A 114 6.68 -12.93 10.60
CA SER A 114 7.27 -11.97 11.55
C SER A 114 7.90 -10.75 10.88
N TYR A 115 8.32 -10.84 9.61
CA TYR A 115 8.87 -9.70 8.84
C TYR A 115 7.76 -8.73 8.46
N TYR A 116 6.65 -9.26 7.92
CA TYR A 116 5.48 -8.46 7.61
C TYR A 116 4.88 -7.83 8.87
N LYS A 117 4.71 -8.63 9.93
CA LYS A 117 4.18 -8.17 11.22
C LYS A 117 4.98 -6.99 11.76
N SER A 118 6.31 -7.12 11.80
CA SER A 118 7.19 -6.07 12.28
C SER A 118 6.99 -4.75 11.52
N ARG A 119 6.94 -4.80 10.18
CA ARG A 119 6.68 -3.59 9.38
C ARG A 119 5.30 -2.99 9.64
N ARG A 120 4.27 -3.84 9.83
CA ARG A 120 2.92 -3.38 10.19
C ARG A 120 2.87 -2.71 11.56
N GLU A 121 3.70 -3.16 12.50
CA GLU A 121 3.81 -2.57 13.84
C GLU A 121 4.49 -1.19 13.82
N HIS A 122 5.47 -0.98 12.93
CA HIS A 122 6.24 0.26 12.82
C HIS A 122 5.65 1.28 11.84
N GLY A 123 4.80 0.87 10.91
CA GLY A 123 4.21 1.77 9.92
C GLY A 123 2.89 2.39 10.36
N THR A 124 2.75 3.71 10.18
CA THR A 124 1.51 4.46 10.35
C THR A 124 0.94 4.84 8.98
N ILE A 125 -0.32 4.52 8.74
CA ILE A 125 -1.00 4.75 7.46
C ILE A 125 -1.91 5.96 7.58
N VAL A 126 -1.53 7.06 6.91
CA VAL A 126 -2.35 8.27 6.78
C VAL A 126 -2.96 8.29 5.39
N THR A 127 -4.25 8.02 5.33
CA THR A 127 -4.98 7.93 4.05
C THR A 127 -5.47 9.29 3.57
N LEU A 128 -5.60 9.43 2.27
CA LEU A 128 -6.17 10.63 1.62
C LEU A 128 -7.37 10.23 0.77
N ALA A 129 -8.53 10.76 1.11
CA ALA A 129 -9.78 10.55 0.37
C ALA A 129 -9.64 10.99 -1.09
N CYS A 130 -10.31 10.28 -1.98
CA CYS A 130 -10.39 10.67 -3.38
C CYS A 130 -11.40 11.81 -3.55
N THR A 131 -11.05 12.79 -4.38
CA THR A 131 -11.96 13.88 -4.78
C THR A 131 -12.49 13.66 -6.20
N HIS A 132 -11.65 13.14 -7.07
CA HIS A 132 -11.94 12.95 -8.51
C HIS A 132 -11.56 11.52 -8.93
N PRO A 133 -12.40 10.50 -8.60
CA PRO A 133 -12.20 9.15 -9.11
C PRO A 133 -12.24 9.13 -10.65
N GLU A 134 -11.45 8.25 -11.26
CA GLU A 134 -11.35 8.07 -12.71
C GLU A 134 -12.34 7.02 -13.23
N GLU A 135 -12.56 7.00 -14.55
CA GLU A 135 -13.50 6.07 -15.21
C GLU A 135 -13.16 4.59 -14.97
N THR A 136 -11.89 4.29 -14.72
CA THR A 136 -11.40 2.93 -14.41
C THR A 136 -11.55 2.55 -12.94
N CYS A 137 -12.00 3.46 -12.06
CA CYS A 137 -12.21 3.16 -10.65
C CYS A 137 -13.44 2.30 -10.44
N PHE A 138 -13.28 1.26 -9.61
CA PHE A 138 -14.34 0.30 -9.25
C PHE A 138 -14.36 -0.06 -7.75
N CYS A 139 -13.86 0.83 -6.90
CA CYS A 139 -13.78 0.63 -5.45
C CYS A 139 -15.12 0.21 -4.83
N SER A 140 -16.21 0.85 -5.27
CA SER A 140 -17.56 0.60 -4.77
C SER A 140 -18.04 -0.83 -4.97
N VAL A 141 -17.56 -1.52 -6.01
CA VAL A 141 -17.87 -2.93 -6.29
C VAL A 141 -17.40 -3.85 -5.17
N PHE A 142 -16.33 -3.46 -4.48
CA PHE A 142 -15.75 -4.19 -3.33
C PHE A 142 -16.15 -3.57 -1.98
N GLY A 143 -17.15 -2.69 -1.95
CA GLY A 143 -17.59 -2.04 -0.72
C GLY A 143 -16.56 -1.07 -0.13
N ILE A 144 -15.66 -0.55 -0.96
CA ILE A 144 -14.67 0.45 -0.56
C ILE A 144 -15.25 1.84 -0.81
N ASP A 145 -15.34 2.67 0.23
CA ASP A 145 -15.75 4.07 0.11
C ASP A 145 -14.52 4.97 -0.11
N PRO A 146 -14.28 5.48 -1.33
CA PRO A 146 -13.14 6.35 -1.58
C PRO A 146 -13.26 7.73 -0.94
N ALA A 147 -14.46 8.10 -0.48
CA ALA A 147 -14.71 9.33 0.25
C ALA A 147 -14.43 9.24 1.75
N GLN A 148 -14.29 8.00 2.27
CA GLN A 148 -14.02 7.73 3.68
C GLN A 148 -13.05 6.55 3.81
N PRO A 149 -11.77 6.75 3.48
CA PRO A 149 -10.77 5.68 3.46
C PRO A 149 -10.53 5.09 4.85
N GLU A 150 -10.13 3.81 4.87
CA GLU A 150 -9.64 3.14 6.08
C GLU A 150 -8.15 3.47 6.27
N GLY A 151 -7.68 3.56 7.52
CA GLY A 151 -6.28 3.84 7.84
C GLY A 151 -6.12 4.19 9.31
N ASP A 152 -4.91 4.52 9.74
CA ASP A 152 -4.66 4.97 11.12
C ASP A 152 -5.17 6.40 11.34
N ALA A 153 -4.90 7.27 10.39
CA ALA A 153 -5.55 8.56 10.26
C ALA A 153 -6.07 8.71 8.83
N ARG A 154 -7.13 9.47 8.65
CA ARG A 154 -7.70 9.77 7.34
C ARG A 154 -7.75 11.27 7.10
N CYS A 155 -7.49 11.63 5.86
CA CYS A 155 -7.43 13.02 5.43
C CYS A 155 -8.37 13.28 4.27
N TRP A 156 -8.84 14.50 4.21
CA TRP A 156 -9.51 15.11 3.08
C TRP A 156 -8.77 16.41 2.74
N MET A 157 -8.76 16.79 1.50
CA MET A 157 -8.06 18.00 1.08
C MET A 157 -8.88 18.73 0.03
N ASP A 158 -9.03 20.02 0.21
CA ASP A 158 -9.54 20.96 -0.80
C ASP A 158 -8.45 21.97 -1.19
N GLU A 159 -8.81 23.01 -1.92
CA GLU A 159 -7.88 24.06 -2.36
C GLU A 159 -7.29 24.89 -1.20
N LYS A 160 -7.93 24.87 -0.02
CA LYS A 160 -7.58 25.74 1.11
C LYS A 160 -6.99 24.98 2.29
N ASN A 161 -7.55 23.80 2.58
CA ASN A 161 -7.25 23.10 3.81
C ASN A 161 -7.04 21.60 3.57
N LEU A 162 -6.16 21.02 4.39
CA LEU A 162 -6.12 19.61 4.74
C LEU A 162 -6.96 19.40 5.99
N TYR A 163 -7.83 18.39 6.00
CA TYR A 163 -8.62 17.96 7.15
C TYR A 163 -8.12 16.60 7.60
N ILE A 164 -8.00 16.38 8.91
CA ILE A 164 -7.43 15.17 9.50
C ILE A 164 -8.34 14.64 10.60
N GLU A 165 -8.56 13.34 10.59
CA GLU A 165 -9.26 12.60 11.63
C GLU A 165 -8.44 11.37 12.02
N ALA A 166 -8.17 11.20 13.31
CA ALA A 166 -7.57 9.99 13.85
C ALA A 166 -8.60 8.85 13.91
N VAL A 167 -8.18 7.63 13.62
CA VAL A 167 -9.05 6.44 13.57
C VAL A 167 -8.58 5.37 14.55
N THR A 168 -7.27 5.21 14.71
CA THR A 168 -6.64 4.23 15.60
C THR A 168 -5.73 4.93 16.60
N GLU A 169 -5.21 4.19 17.58
CA GLU A 169 -4.21 4.71 18.54
C GLU A 169 -2.97 5.27 17.82
N LYS A 170 -2.53 4.65 16.71
CA LYS A 170 -1.44 5.20 15.88
C LYS A 170 -1.82 6.52 15.22
N GLY A 171 -3.06 6.62 14.74
CA GLY A 171 -3.60 7.86 14.20
C GLY A 171 -3.71 8.96 15.25
N GLU A 172 -4.09 8.62 16.48
CA GLU A 172 -4.11 9.56 17.60
C GLU A 172 -2.70 10.06 17.94
N ALA A 173 -1.71 9.16 17.99
CA ALA A 173 -0.31 9.51 18.18
C ALA A 173 0.22 10.41 17.06
N PHE A 174 -0.10 10.11 15.81
CA PHE A 174 0.24 10.94 14.65
C PHE A 174 -0.34 12.35 14.80
N VAL A 175 -1.66 12.49 15.04
CA VAL A 175 -2.30 13.78 15.22
C VAL A 175 -1.73 14.54 16.42
N ALA A 176 -1.49 13.86 17.54
CA ALA A 176 -0.87 14.45 18.73
C ALA A 176 0.54 14.99 18.44
N SER A 177 1.29 14.31 17.57
CA SER A 177 2.67 14.71 17.23
C SER A 177 2.75 16.04 16.47
N VAL A 178 1.66 16.47 15.81
CA VAL A 178 1.57 17.69 14.99
C VAL A 178 0.48 18.65 15.46
N LYS A 179 -0.10 18.41 16.63
CA LYS A 179 -1.27 19.13 17.15
C LYS A 179 -1.10 20.64 17.21
N ASP A 180 0.11 21.12 17.50
CA ASP A 180 0.41 22.55 17.61
C ASP A 180 0.22 23.31 16.27
N GLN A 181 0.16 22.60 15.14
CA GLN A 181 -0.05 23.17 13.81
C GLN A 181 -1.52 23.10 13.38
N LEU A 182 -2.34 22.34 14.10
CA LEU A 182 -3.72 22.05 13.72
C LEU A 182 -4.72 22.94 14.43
N ALA A 183 -5.79 23.32 13.74
CA ALA A 183 -6.97 23.95 14.33
C ALA A 183 -8.14 22.95 14.34
N GLU A 184 -9.04 23.04 15.31
CA GLU A 184 -10.25 22.21 15.34
C GLU A 184 -11.27 22.69 14.31
N GLY A 185 -12.07 21.76 13.77
CA GLY A 185 -13.16 22.02 12.82
C GLY A 185 -12.94 21.36 11.46
N GLY A 186 -13.87 21.62 10.54
CA GLY A 186 -13.83 21.08 9.17
C GLY A 186 -14.88 19.99 8.88
N GLU A 187 -15.77 19.71 9.82
CA GLU A 187 -16.77 18.64 9.69
C GLU A 187 -17.74 18.89 8.54
N GLU A 188 -18.18 20.13 8.35
CA GLU A 188 -19.13 20.49 7.31
C GLU A 188 -18.49 20.39 5.91
N GLU A 189 -17.26 20.88 5.77
CA GLU A 189 -16.49 20.83 4.53
C GLU A 189 -16.21 19.39 4.12
N VAL A 190 -15.78 18.55 5.09
CA VAL A 190 -15.55 17.11 4.87
C VAL A 190 -16.83 16.40 4.47
N ALA A 191 -17.95 16.66 5.14
CA ALA A 191 -19.24 16.06 4.78
C ALA A 191 -19.70 16.45 3.37
N ALA A 192 -19.48 17.71 2.97
CA ALA A 192 -19.78 18.19 1.62
C ALA A 192 -18.89 17.49 0.57
N GLN A 193 -17.58 17.35 0.83
CA GLN A 193 -16.65 16.65 -0.04
C GLN A 193 -16.99 15.17 -0.18
N GLN A 194 -17.29 14.49 0.92
CA GLN A 194 -17.71 13.08 0.92
C GLN A 194 -18.95 12.87 0.04
N LYS A 195 -19.95 13.74 0.19
CA LYS A 195 -21.18 13.69 -0.63
C LYS A 195 -20.85 13.89 -2.11
N ALA A 196 -20.00 14.86 -2.44
CA ALA A 196 -19.62 15.15 -3.82
C ALA A 196 -18.87 13.95 -4.44
N THR A 197 -17.90 13.37 -3.74
CA THR A 197 -17.14 12.21 -4.20
C THR A 197 -18.05 10.99 -4.46
N ARG A 198 -18.96 10.69 -3.52
CA ARG A 198 -19.91 9.57 -3.71
C ARG A 198 -20.81 9.77 -4.92
N ALA A 199 -21.27 11.02 -5.17
CA ALA A 199 -22.06 11.35 -6.34
C ALA A 199 -21.29 11.18 -7.67
N VAL A 200 -19.96 11.34 -7.67
CA VAL A 200 -19.10 11.02 -8.83
C VAL A 200 -19.00 9.50 -9.00
N VAL A 201 -18.71 8.77 -7.93
CA VAL A 201 -18.56 7.31 -7.95
C VAL A 201 -19.80 6.62 -8.51
N GLU A 202 -21.00 7.05 -8.13
CA GLU A 202 -22.27 6.49 -8.62
C GLU A 202 -22.44 6.60 -10.16
N LYS A 203 -21.75 7.54 -10.78
CA LYS A 203 -21.79 7.77 -12.23
C LYS A 203 -20.70 7.07 -13.02
N LEU A 204 -19.72 6.45 -12.33
CA LEU A 204 -18.60 5.77 -12.99
C LEU A 204 -19.07 4.55 -13.77
N PRO A 205 -18.47 4.26 -14.94
CA PRO A 205 -18.88 3.15 -15.80
C PRO A 205 -18.86 1.80 -15.09
N LEU A 206 -17.87 1.59 -14.22
CA LEU A 206 -17.63 0.32 -13.51
C LEU A 206 -18.39 0.21 -12.17
N HIS A 207 -19.10 1.26 -11.73
CA HIS A 207 -19.86 1.23 -10.47
C HIS A 207 -20.92 0.12 -10.41
N LYS A 208 -21.47 -0.25 -11.58
CA LYS A 208 -22.55 -1.26 -11.68
C LYS A 208 -22.06 -2.69 -11.90
N LEU A 209 -20.75 -2.93 -11.85
CA LEU A 209 -20.22 -4.29 -11.93
C LEU A 209 -20.77 -5.14 -10.78
N SER A 210 -21.20 -6.36 -11.09
CA SER A 210 -21.69 -7.32 -10.10
C SER A 210 -20.62 -8.36 -9.81
N LEU A 211 -20.47 -8.69 -8.53
CA LEU A 211 -19.68 -9.82 -8.06
C LEU A 211 -20.52 -11.08 -7.89
N GLU A 212 -21.79 -11.07 -8.34
CA GLU A 212 -22.65 -12.24 -8.30
C GLU A 212 -22.01 -13.41 -9.06
N GLY A 213 -21.98 -14.56 -8.42
CA GLY A 213 -21.33 -15.74 -8.99
C GLY A 213 -19.81 -15.83 -8.73
N PHE A 214 -19.17 -14.80 -8.16
CA PHE A 214 -17.79 -14.89 -7.69
C PHE A 214 -17.76 -15.41 -6.25
N GLY A 215 -16.98 -16.48 -6.02
CA GLY A 215 -16.80 -17.09 -4.70
C GLY A 215 -17.44 -18.47 -4.53
N GLY A 216 -17.16 -19.12 -3.41
CA GLY A 216 -17.68 -20.43 -3.05
C GLY A 216 -17.45 -21.50 -4.14
N GLU A 217 -18.45 -22.35 -4.35
CA GLU A 217 -18.39 -23.45 -5.34
C GLU A 217 -18.28 -22.98 -6.80
N ASN A 218 -18.65 -21.73 -7.10
CA ASN A 218 -18.53 -21.20 -8.44
C ASN A 218 -17.09 -20.89 -8.86
N MET A 219 -16.15 -20.71 -7.89
CA MET A 219 -14.76 -20.41 -8.20
C MET A 219 -14.12 -21.45 -9.11
N LEU A 220 -14.40 -22.74 -8.92
CA LEU A 220 -13.86 -23.79 -9.78
C LEU A 220 -14.41 -23.71 -11.21
N LYS A 221 -15.69 -23.34 -11.37
CA LYS A 221 -16.30 -23.12 -12.70
C LYS A 221 -15.67 -21.94 -13.41
N LEU A 222 -15.43 -20.85 -12.67
CA LEU A 222 -14.74 -19.66 -13.21
C LEU A 222 -13.31 -19.99 -13.60
N PHE A 223 -12.58 -20.72 -12.76
CA PHE A 223 -11.21 -21.15 -13.03
C PHE A 223 -11.09 -21.97 -14.30
N ASN A 224 -12.04 -22.88 -14.55
CA ASN A 224 -12.07 -23.74 -15.74
C ASN A 224 -12.81 -23.11 -16.94
N SER A 225 -13.07 -21.81 -16.93
CA SER A 225 -13.82 -21.15 -18.00
C SER A 225 -13.00 -21.04 -19.28
N ASP A 226 -13.58 -21.41 -20.44
CA ASP A 226 -12.97 -21.22 -21.77
C ASP A 226 -12.69 -19.75 -22.12
N LYS A 227 -13.30 -18.81 -21.39
CA LYS A 227 -13.06 -17.36 -21.59
C LYS A 227 -11.62 -16.97 -21.33
N TRP A 228 -10.89 -17.69 -20.48
CA TRP A 228 -9.49 -17.40 -20.18
C TRP A 228 -8.59 -17.47 -21.42
N ALA A 229 -8.86 -18.38 -22.34
CA ALA A 229 -8.11 -18.49 -23.59
C ALA A 229 -8.19 -17.19 -24.43
N GLY A 230 -9.39 -16.60 -24.54
CA GLY A 230 -9.57 -15.33 -25.25
C GLY A 230 -8.98 -14.14 -24.49
N LEU A 231 -9.15 -14.07 -23.17
CA LEU A 231 -8.64 -12.99 -22.34
C LEU A 231 -7.10 -12.95 -22.28
N SER A 232 -6.46 -14.11 -22.30
CA SER A 232 -4.99 -14.23 -22.25
C SER A 232 -4.29 -14.13 -23.62
N GLN A 233 -5.03 -14.06 -24.73
CA GLN A 233 -4.46 -14.09 -26.07
C GLN A 233 -3.44 -12.97 -26.34
N SER A 234 -3.64 -11.79 -25.76
CA SER A 234 -2.72 -10.65 -25.87
C SER A 234 -1.67 -10.58 -24.76
N CYS A 235 -1.67 -11.54 -23.82
CA CYS A 235 -0.77 -11.55 -22.69
C CYS A 235 0.65 -11.92 -23.11
N LEU A 236 1.63 -11.05 -22.76
CA LEU A 236 3.06 -11.29 -23.01
C LEU A 236 3.75 -12.10 -21.89
N GLY A 237 3.04 -12.45 -20.81
CA GLY A 237 3.62 -13.15 -19.66
C GLY A 237 4.63 -12.32 -18.85
N CYS A 238 4.59 -10.99 -18.93
CA CYS A 238 5.57 -10.12 -18.26
C CYS A 238 5.38 -9.98 -16.74
N GLY A 239 4.24 -10.42 -16.18
CA GLY A 239 3.96 -10.36 -14.74
C GLY A 239 3.66 -8.97 -14.17
N THR A 240 3.71 -7.90 -14.97
CA THR A 240 3.50 -6.52 -14.49
C THR A 240 2.18 -6.37 -13.71
N CYS A 241 1.10 -7.00 -14.17
CA CYS A 241 -0.21 -6.94 -13.49
C CYS A 241 -0.18 -7.49 -12.06
N THR A 242 0.66 -8.48 -11.75
CA THR A 242 0.82 -9.03 -10.41
C THR A 242 1.79 -8.22 -9.57
N PHE A 243 2.79 -7.57 -10.17
CA PHE A 243 3.75 -6.73 -9.46
C PHE A 243 3.15 -5.39 -9.03
N VAL A 244 2.26 -4.79 -9.84
CA VAL A 244 1.58 -3.53 -9.48
C VAL A 244 0.35 -3.74 -8.60
N CYS A 245 -0.22 -4.95 -8.59
CA CYS A 245 -1.42 -5.25 -7.81
C CYS A 245 -1.15 -5.15 -6.31
N PRO A 246 -1.94 -4.35 -5.56
CA PRO A 246 -1.72 -4.17 -4.13
C PRO A 246 -2.06 -5.41 -3.29
N THR A 247 -2.81 -6.38 -3.83
CA THR A 247 -3.21 -7.61 -3.12
C THR A 247 -2.41 -8.85 -3.50
N CYS A 248 -1.51 -8.77 -4.51
CA CYS A 248 -0.67 -9.89 -4.88
C CYS A 248 0.45 -10.11 -3.86
N GLN A 249 0.56 -11.35 -3.36
CA GLN A 249 1.47 -11.72 -2.28
C GLN A 249 2.40 -12.89 -2.61
N CYS A 250 2.46 -13.32 -3.88
CA CYS A 250 3.36 -14.39 -4.30
C CYS A 250 4.83 -13.99 -4.18
N TYR A 251 5.66 -14.86 -3.63
CA TYR A 251 7.10 -14.66 -3.51
C TYR A 251 7.86 -16.00 -3.64
N ASP A 252 9.13 -15.89 -3.96
CA ASP A 252 10.11 -16.96 -3.94
C ASP A 252 11.17 -16.69 -2.88
N ILE A 253 11.78 -17.74 -2.32
CA ILE A 253 12.89 -17.65 -1.36
C ILE A 253 14.14 -18.13 -2.06
N ARG A 254 15.19 -17.30 -2.02
CA ARG A 254 16.47 -17.56 -2.67
C ARG A 254 17.63 -17.34 -1.73
N ASP A 255 18.72 -18.03 -2.05
CA ASP A 255 20.02 -17.87 -1.39
C ASP A 255 20.99 -17.24 -2.39
N PHE A 256 21.73 -16.23 -1.95
CA PHE A 256 22.77 -15.58 -2.73
C PHE A 256 24.11 -15.65 -1.98
N ASN A 257 25.13 -16.17 -2.63
CA ASN A 257 26.49 -16.24 -2.09
C ASN A 257 27.18 -14.89 -2.30
N THR A 258 27.59 -14.23 -1.20
CA THR A 258 28.29 -12.93 -1.20
C THR A 258 29.80 -13.07 -1.31
N GLY A 259 30.34 -14.31 -1.29
CA GLY A 259 31.79 -14.58 -1.26
C GLY A 259 32.33 -14.77 0.15
N ASP A 260 31.82 -14.06 1.12
CA ASP A 260 32.15 -14.15 2.55
C ASP A 260 30.97 -14.67 3.41
N GLY A 261 29.88 -15.06 2.75
CA GLY A 261 28.70 -15.58 3.39
C GLY A 261 27.57 -15.89 2.43
N VAL A 262 26.37 -15.99 2.96
CA VAL A 262 25.13 -16.25 2.20
C VAL A 262 24.04 -15.34 2.73
N VAL A 263 23.33 -14.69 1.84
CA VAL A 263 22.11 -13.96 2.14
C VAL A 263 20.90 -14.77 1.68
N ARG A 264 20.01 -15.10 2.61
CA ARG A 264 18.70 -15.63 2.27
C ARG A 264 17.70 -14.49 2.18
N PHE A 265 17.03 -14.39 1.07
CA PHE A 265 16.05 -13.32 0.82
C PHE A 265 14.79 -13.88 0.18
N ARG A 266 13.69 -13.15 0.32
CA ARG A 266 12.50 -13.34 -0.50
C ARG A 266 12.39 -12.24 -1.55
N CYS A 267 11.87 -12.57 -2.70
CA CYS A 267 11.53 -11.60 -3.75
C CYS A 267 10.16 -11.93 -4.32
N TRP A 268 9.45 -10.90 -4.79
CA TRP A 268 8.15 -11.12 -5.41
C TRP A 268 8.27 -12.08 -6.59
N ASP A 269 7.26 -12.91 -6.73
CA ASP A 269 7.05 -13.79 -7.85
C ASP A 269 5.62 -13.64 -8.37
N SER A 270 5.26 -14.35 -9.42
CA SER A 270 3.95 -14.28 -10.03
C SER A 270 3.37 -15.67 -10.26
N CYS A 271 2.19 -15.91 -9.69
CA CYS A 271 1.42 -17.12 -9.97
C CYS A 271 1.00 -17.24 -11.46
N MET A 272 1.20 -16.20 -12.26
CA MET A 272 0.97 -16.21 -13.71
C MET A 272 2.14 -16.81 -14.51
N TYR A 273 3.30 -17.02 -13.87
CA TYR A 273 4.44 -17.67 -14.52
C TYR A 273 4.27 -19.18 -14.56
N SER A 274 4.67 -19.79 -15.66
CA SER A 274 4.51 -21.24 -15.90
C SER A 274 5.31 -22.12 -14.94
N ASP A 275 6.34 -21.58 -14.32
CA ASP A 275 7.26 -22.28 -13.41
C ASP A 275 7.07 -21.96 -11.94
N PHE A 276 6.11 -21.07 -11.59
CA PHE A 276 5.82 -20.70 -10.21
C PHE A 276 5.51 -21.90 -9.30
N THR A 277 4.81 -22.91 -9.82
CA THR A 277 4.43 -24.11 -9.07
C THR A 277 5.31 -25.33 -9.37
N LYS A 278 6.35 -25.19 -10.20
CA LYS A 278 7.24 -26.31 -10.51
C LYS A 278 8.07 -26.72 -9.32
N MET A 279 8.07 -28.01 -9.04
CA MET A 279 8.90 -28.65 -8.03
C MET A 279 9.78 -29.70 -8.66
N SER A 280 10.85 -30.13 -7.97
CA SER A 280 11.75 -31.17 -8.44
C SER A 280 11.07 -32.51 -8.73
N ALA A 281 9.92 -32.78 -8.12
CA ALA A 281 9.12 -34.00 -8.29
C ALA A 281 7.92 -33.82 -9.25
N GLY A 282 7.79 -32.68 -9.91
CA GLY A 282 6.67 -32.35 -10.80
C GLY A 282 5.83 -31.16 -10.32
N ASN A 283 4.71 -30.93 -10.99
CA ASN A 283 3.75 -29.89 -10.60
C ASN A 283 2.70 -30.43 -9.66
#